data_d9da7db7b10e06cbec7f8c27dd6babdf
#
_entry.id   d9da7db7b10e06cbec7f8c27dd6babdf
#
_cell.length_a   1.000
_cell.length_b   1.000
_cell.length_c   1.000
_cell.angle_alpha   90.00
_cell.angle_beta   90.00
_cell.angle_gamma   90.00
#
_symmetry.space_group_name_H-M   'P 1'
#
loop_
_entity.id
_entity.type
_entity.pdbx_description
1 polymer ?
#
loop_
_entity_poly.entity_id
_entity_poly.type
_entity_poly.pdbx_seq_one_letter_code
_entity_poly.pdbx_strand_id
1 'polypeptide(L)' 'MSQYIEIKTLENLYPYQARKIINKGTIKAILTTGTISPDAKILFDEAGIIWVEKIPERRFMESNGSGHGA' A
#
# COMPACT_ATOMS: atom_id res chain seq x y z
N MET A 1 -11.05 11.26 -13.51
CA MET A 1 -10.19 11.37 -12.35
C MET A 1 -9.59 10.03 -12.00
N SER A 2 -8.28 9.98 -11.93
CA SER A 2 -7.59 8.71 -11.75
C SER A 2 -7.39 8.43 -10.27
N GLN A 3 -7.60 7.17 -9.90
CA GLN A 3 -7.30 6.71 -8.56
C GLN A 3 -6.39 5.50 -8.68
N TYR A 4 -5.38 5.46 -7.86
CA TYR A 4 -4.33 4.45 -7.97
C TYR A 4 -4.19 3.68 -6.67
N ILE A 5 -3.65 2.48 -6.82
CA ILE A 5 -3.25 1.64 -5.70
C ILE A 5 -1.74 1.65 -5.65
N GLU A 6 -1.19 1.98 -4.50
CA GLU A 6 0.26 2.00 -4.31
C GLU A 6 0.71 0.66 -3.74
N ILE A 7 1.73 0.07 -4.31
CA ILE A 7 2.31 -1.17 -3.82
C ILE A 7 3.72 -0.90 -3.36
N LYS A 8 4.02 -1.27 -2.11
CA LYS A 8 5.32 -1.04 -1.52
C LYS A 8 5.91 -2.34 -0.99
N THR A 9 7.19 -2.56 -1.28
CA THR A 9 7.90 -3.72 -0.78
C THR A 9 8.86 -3.32 0.33
N LEU A 10 8.36 -2.55 1.27
CA LEU A 10 9.14 -2.03 2.39
C LEU A 10 8.96 -2.89 3.61
N GLU A 11 10.01 -2.98 4.44
CA GLU A 11 9.88 -3.64 5.73
C GLU A 11 8.94 -2.89 6.65
N ASN A 12 9.04 -1.58 6.64
CA ASN A 12 8.22 -0.74 7.48
C ASN A 12 7.78 0.49 6.71
N LEU A 13 6.55 0.88 6.92
CA LEU A 13 6.01 2.10 6.34
C LEU A 13 5.80 3.10 7.46
N TYR A 14 6.57 4.16 7.45
CA TYR A 14 6.59 5.16 8.51
C TYR A 14 5.65 6.33 8.20
N PRO A 15 5.29 7.11 9.23
CA PRO A 15 4.34 8.22 9.03
C PRO A 15 4.75 9.21 7.95
N TYR A 16 6.05 9.51 7.84
CA TYR A 16 6.47 10.47 6.82
C TYR A 16 6.20 9.93 5.42
N GLN A 17 6.32 8.62 5.25
CA GLN A 17 6.01 8.00 3.97
C GLN A 17 4.51 8.04 3.70
N ALA A 18 3.72 7.80 4.75
CA ALA A 18 2.27 7.88 4.62
C ALA A 18 1.85 9.27 4.17
N ARG A 19 2.45 10.31 4.74
CA ARG A 19 2.11 11.68 4.36
C ARG A 19 2.42 11.94 2.89
N LYS A 20 3.54 11.41 2.40
CA LYS A 20 3.87 11.57 0.98
C LYS A 20 2.83 10.91 0.10
N ILE A 21 2.38 9.73 0.49
CA ILE A 21 1.37 9.01 -0.29
C ILE A 21 0.06 9.78 -0.29
N ILE A 22 -0.34 10.27 0.87
CA ILE A 22 -1.58 11.04 1.00
C ILE A 22 -1.51 12.30 0.17
N ASN A 23 -0.34 12.97 0.17
CA ASN A 23 -0.18 14.23 -0.55
C ASN A 23 -0.27 14.06 -2.06
N LYS A 24 -0.10 12.86 -2.57
CA LYS A 24 -0.29 12.63 -4.01
C LYS A 24 -1.73 12.90 -4.44
N GLY A 25 -2.67 12.67 -3.52
CA GLY A 25 -4.06 12.97 -3.79
C GLY A 25 -4.75 12.00 -4.73
N THR A 26 -4.04 11.02 -5.24
CA THR A 26 -4.59 10.06 -6.21
C THR A 26 -4.57 8.64 -5.71
N ILE A 27 -3.96 8.38 -4.56
CA ILE A 27 -3.83 7.03 -4.04
C ILE A 27 -5.06 6.68 -3.21
N LYS A 28 -5.72 5.60 -3.56
CA LYS A 28 -6.91 5.14 -2.87
C LYS A 28 -6.60 4.01 -1.91
N ALA A 29 -5.60 3.23 -2.20
CA ALA A 29 -5.24 2.10 -1.35
C ALA A 29 -3.74 1.91 -1.37
N ILE A 30 -3.22 1.32 -0.30
CA ILE A 30 -1.81 0.98 -0.20
C ILE A 30 -1.68 -0.47 0.23
N LEU A 31 -0.87 -1.22 -0.50
CA LEU A 31 -0.58 -2.61 -0.21
C LEU A 31 0.91 -2.74 0.05
N THR A 32 1.28 -3.41 1.12
CA THR A 32 2.69 -3.54 1.43
C THR A 32 3.03 -4.93 1.96
N THR A 33 4.24 -5.35 1.67
CA THR A 33 4.74 -6.63 2.16
C THR A 33 5.18 -6.53 3.62
N GLY A 34 5.49 -5.33 4.08
CA GLY A 34 5.98 -5.13 5.43
C GLY A 34 4.90 -4.70 6.39
N THR A 35 5.32 -3.95 7.38
CA THR A 35 4.45 -3.49 8.44
C THR A 35 4.21 -2.00 8.30
N ILE A 36 2.97 -1.59 8.49
CA ILE A 36 2.63 -0.17 8.52
C ILE A 36 2.62 0.28 9.97
N SER A 37 3.33 1.35 10.28
CA SER A 37 3.39 1.83 11.65
C SER A 37 2.00 2.25 12.11
N PRO A 38 1.72 2.16 13.44
CA PRO A 38 0.40 2.54 13.93
C PRO A 38 0.02 3.98 13.58
N ASP A 39 0.97 4.90 13.64
CA ASP A 39 0.69 6.29 13.29
C ASP A 39 0.36 6.43 11.82
N ALA A 40 1.05 5.68 10.97
CA ALA A 40 0.76 5.72 9.53
C ALA A 40 -0.63 5.17 9.26
N LYS A 41 -1.03 4.13 9.99
CA LYS A 41 -2.38 3.57 9.83
C LYS A 41 -3.44 4.62 10.14
N ILE A 42 -3.23 5.38 11.19
CA ILE A 42 -4.16 6.44 11.57
C ILE A 42 -4.25 7.49 10.46
N LEU A 43 -3.10 7.87 9.90
CA LEU A 43 -3.08 8.84 8.82
C LEU A 43 -3.87 8.34 7.60
N PHE A 44 -3.68 7.08 7.25
CA PHE A 44 -4.42 6.52 6.12
C PHE A 44 -5.91 6.46 6.41
N ASP A 45 -6.27 6.06 7.62
CA ASP A 45 -7.68 5.99 8.00
C ASP A 45 -8.33 7.36 7.89
N GLU A 46 -7.65 8.38 8.39
CA GLU A 46 -8.20 9.74 8.34
C GLU A 46 -8.30 10.26 6.92
N ALA A 47 -7.42 9.81 6.04
CA ALA A 47 -7.43 10.23 4.65
C ALA A 47 -8.37 9.38 3.79
N GLY A 48 -8.99 8.37 4.38
CA GLY A 48 -9.88 7.50 3.62
C GLY A 48 -9.16 6.54 2.70
N ILE A 49 -7.91 6.25 3.00
CA ILE A 49 -7.11 5.34 2.18
C ILE A 49 -7.14 3.95 2.81
N ILE A 50 -7.47 2.95 2.02
CA ILE A 50 -7.46 1.56 2.45
C ILE A 50 -6.01 1.08 2.53
N TRP A 51 -5.68 0.35 3.60
CA TRP A 51 -4.34 -0.18 3.71
C TRP A 51 -4.37 -1.66 4.05
N VAL A 52 -3.41 -2.41 3.50
CA VAL A 52 -3.21 -3.83 3.80
C VAL A 52 -1.73 -4.04 4.00
N GLU A 53 -1.35 -4.64 5.11
CA GLU A 53 0.05 -4.87 5.44
C GLU A 53 0.37 -6.34 5.49
N LYS A 54 1.66 -6.66 5.55
CA LYS A 54 2.17 -8.01 5.75
C LYS A 54 1.72 -8.98 4.66
N ILE A 55 1.55 -8.47 3.46
CA ILE A 55 1.19 -9.32 2.33
C ILE A 55 2.44 -10.10 1.91
N PRO A 56 2.38 -11.43 1.83
CA PRO A 56 3.55 -12.18 1.38
C PRO A 56 3.99 -11.73 0.00
N GLU A 57 5.29 -11.54 -0.15
CA GLU A 57 5.82 -11.03 -1.39
C GLU A 57 5.44 -11.92 -2.57
N ARG A 58 5.42 -13.20 -2.37
CA ARG A 58 5.06 -14.12 -3.44
C ARG A 58 3.63 -13.95 -3.91
N ARG A 59 2.78 -13.32 -3.10
CA ARG A 59 1.42 -13.02 -3.52
C ARG A 59 1.41 -12.04 -4.68
N PHE A 60 2.29 -11.04 -4.59
CA PHE A 60 2.43 -10.11 -5.70
C PHE A 60 2.97 -10.80 -6.93
N MET A 61 3.91 -11.71 -6.74
CA MET A 61 4.48 -12.46 -7.85
C MET A 61 3.46 -13.40 -8.47
N GLU A 62 2.66 -14.02 -7.64
CA GLU A 62 1.60 -14.89 -8.14
C GLU A 62 0.59 -14.11 -8.95
N SER A 63 0.26 -12.91 -8.51
CA SER A 63 -0.63 -12.06 -9.25
C SER A 63 -0.11 -11.80 -10.63
N ASN A 64 1.18 -11.47 -10.70
CA ASN A 64 1.81 -11.23 -11.99
C ASN A 64 1.84 -12.49 -12.83
N GLY A 65 2.17 -13.60 -12.19
CA GLY A 65 2.28 -14.86 -12.90
C GLY A 65 0.95 -15.36 -13.38
N SER A 66 -0.03 -15.25 -12.55
CA SER A 66 -1.34 -15.78 -12.90
C SER A 66 -1.93 -14.97 -14.06
N GLY A 67 -1.49 -13.76 -14.21
CA GLY A 67 -1.98 -12.96 -15.30
C GLY A 67 -1.70 -13.58 -16.65
N HIS A 68 -0.68 -14.37 -16.73
CA HIS A 68 -0.38 -15.00 -18.00
C HIS A 68 -0.94 -16.40 -18.06
N GLY A 69 -1.73 -16.74 -17.19
CA GLY A 69 -2.31 -17.91 -17.40
C GLY A 69 -2.24 -18.91 -16.77
N ALA A 70 -1.86 -18.34 -16.10
CA ALA A 70 -1.95 -19.52 -15.51
C ALA A 70 -2.73 -20.41 -15.98
#